data_05bc5a17ab0dd021891dde2fd4856313
#
_entry.id   05bc5a17ab0dd021891dde2fd4856313
#
_cell.length_a   1.000
_cell.length_b   1.000
_cell.length_c   1.000
_cell.angle_alpha   90.00
_cell.angle_beta   90.00
_cell.angle_gamma   90.00
#
_symmetry.space_group_name_H-M   'P 1'
#
loop_
_entity.id
_entity.type
_entity.pdbx_description
1 polymer ?
#
loop_
_entity_poly.entity_id
_entity_poly.type
_entity_poly.pdbx_seq_one_letter_code
_entity_poly.pdbx_strand_id
1 'polypeptide(L)'
;MYKNIYLKHRKEESLKRFHPWVFSGAIHHMDEGIAEGDTVRVITADGNCIAVGHYQLGTITVRVLSFDDITIDHSFWQQRMQSALAMRESIGVANNPDNNTYRLIHGEGDNLPGLIIDCYGTTAVMQAHSVGMHVCREQICKALVEVMGDRIKNVYYKSETTLPFKAELGQENGFIYGHTDNNTAVENSLSFHVDWLKGQKTGFFVDQRENRSLLEHYAKGKSVLNMFCYTGGFSVYAMRGGANIVHSVDSSAKAIELTNHNVAMNFPNDNRHEAFCEDAFKYLDDNGKKYDLIVLDPPAFAKHRMALHNALKGYIRLNIRGLQRIKPGGILFTFSCSQAVSKENFRNAVFTAAAQAGRNVRILHQLHQPADHPVNIYHPEGEYLKGLVLYVE
;
A
#
# COMPACT_ATOMS: atom_id res chain seq x y z
N MET A 1 -26.06 12.00 -21.63
CA MET A 1 -25.55 13.18 -20.85
C MET A 1 -25.54 12.77 -19.39
N TYR A 2 -24.45 13.03 -18.66
CA TYR A 2 -24.37 12.67 -17.23
C TYR A 2 -25.36 13.49 -16.42
N LYS A 3 -25.88 12.91 -15.34
CA LYS A 3 -26.71 13.60 -14.35
C LYS A 3 -25.84 14.54 -13.49
N ASN A 4 -26.46 15.52 -12.87
CA ASN A 4 -25.79 16.60 -12.16
C ASN A 4 -25.93 16.46 -10.65
N ILE A 5 -24.83 16.81 -9.95
CA ILE A 5 -24.81 17.05 -8.51
C ILE A 5 -24.46 18.53 -8.31
N TYR A 6 -25.32 19.27 -7.61
CA TYR A 6 -25.19 20.71 -7.44
C TYR A 6 -24.60 21.04 -6.07
N LEU A 7 -23.57 21.88 -6.06
CA LEU A 7 -22.90 22.32 -4.85
C LEU A 7 -23.66 23.47 -4.18
N LYS A 8 -23.54 23.55 -2.86
CA LYS A 8 -23.91 24.75 -2.08
C LYS A 8 -22.99 25.90 -2.46
N HIS A 9 -23.50 27.12 -2.36
CA HIS A 9 -22.72 28.34 -2.58
C HIS A 9 -21.42 28.33 -1.75
N ARG A 10 -20.31 28.67 -2.37
CA ARG A 10 -18.95 28.69 -1.80
C ARG A 10 -18.41 27.34 -1.31
N LYS A 11 -18.95 26.21 -1.78
CA LYS A 11 -18.44 24.86 -1.44
C LYS A 11 -17.56 24.25 -2.54
N GLU A 12 -17.32 24.97 -3.62
CA GLU A 12 -16.45 24.60 -4.73
C GLU A 12 -14.95 24.85 -4.46
N GLU A 13 -14.57 25.53 -3.37
CA GLU A 13 -13.20 25.99 -3.14
C GLU A 13 -12.16 24.84 -3.06
N SER A 14 -12.53 23.68 -2.50
CA SER A 14 -11.65 22.52 -2.49
C SER A 14 -11.42 21.97 -3.91
N LEU A 15 -12.45 21.95 -4.75
CA LEU A 15 -12.35 21.51 -6.14
C LEU A 15 -11.56 22.48 -7.00
N LYS A 16 -11.68 23.80 -6.79
CA LYS A 16 -10.84 24.82 -7.43
C LYS A 16 -9.36 24.67 -7.09
N ARG A 17 -9.06 23.98 -5.98
CA ARG A 17 -7.71 23.61 -5.57
C ARG A 17 -7.37 22.17 -5.93
N PHE A 18 -8.12 21.56 -6.85
CA PHE A 18 -7.91 20.21 -7.37
C PHE A 18 -7.99 19.09 -6.35
N HIS A 19 -8.68 19.30 -5.21
CA HIS A 19 -8.95 18.21 -4.27
C HIS A 19 -9.89 17.18 -4.90
N PRO A 20 -9.56 15.87 -4.95
CA PRO A 20 -10.28 14.89 -5.75
C PRO A 20 -11.59 14.38 -5.12
N TRP A 21 -12.02 14.91 -3.98
CA TRP A 21 -13.21 14.46 -3.30
C TRP A 21 -14.24 15.55 -3.09
N VAL A 22 -15.51 15.24 -3.37
CA VAL A 22 -16.68 16.04 -2.97
C VAL A 22 -17.31 15.40 -1.76
N PHE A 23 -17.35 16.13 -0.65
CA PHE A 23 -17.98 15.67 0.58
C PHE A 23 -19.48 15.93 0.59
N SER A 24 -20.26 15.04 1.24
CA SER A 24 -21.73 15.15 1.34
C SER A 24 -22.20 16.50 1.89
N GLY A 25 -21.47 17.11 2.81
CA GLY A 25 -21.77 18.41 3.37
C GLY A 25 -21.71 19.57 2.36
N ALA A 26 -21.04 19.38 1.21
CA ALA A 26 -20.92 20.38 0.14
C ALA A 26 -22.10 20.35 -0.86
N ILE A 27 -22.92 19.30 -0.86
CA ILE A 27 -23.98 19.09 -1.84
C ILE A 27 -25.26 19.84 -1.42
N HIS A 28 -25.84 20.59 -2.35
CA HIS A 28 -27.12 21.25 -2.21
C HIS A 28 -28.27 20.31 -2.58
N HIS A 29 -28.25 19.79 -3.82
CA HIS A 29 -29.20 18.79 -4.32
C HIS A 29 -28.54 18.01 -5.46
N MET A 30 -29.22 16.98 -5.97
CA MET A 30 -28.79 16.18 -7.09
C MET A 30 -29.99 15.81 -7.96
N ASP A 31 -29.73 15.50 -9.21
CA ASP A 31 -30.76 15.01 -10.14
C ASP A 31 -31.32 13.67 -9.62
N GLU A 32 -32.59 13.42 -9.96
CA GLU A 32 -33.26 12.17 -9.55
C GLU A 32 -32.68 10.95 -10.26
N GLY A 33 -32.72 9.81 -9.56
CA GLY A 33 -32.37 8.49 -10.11
C GLY A 33 -30.86 8.31 -10.38
N ILE A 34 -29.96 9.04 -9.69
CA ILE A 34 -28.54 8.74 -9.68
C ILE A 34 -28.33 7.47 -8.83
N ALA A 35 -27.68 6.47 -9.41
CA ALA A 35 -27.29 5.23 -8.73
C ALA A 35 -25.82 5.26 -8.28
N GLU A 36 -25.47 4.47 -7.26
CA GLU A 36 -24.06 4.32 -6.86
C GLU A 36 -23.22 3.78 -8.01
N GLY A 37 -22.08 4.41 -8.23
CA GLY A 37 -21.18 4.08 -9.34
C GLY A 37 -21.42 4.90 -10.61
N ASP A 38 -22.55 5.61 -10.71
CA ASP A 38 -22.82 6.47 -11.87
C ASP A 38 -21.74 7.55 -12.00
N THR A 39 -21.38 7.83 -13.27
CA THR A 39 -20.61 9.03 -13.61
C THR A 39 -21.52 10.24 -13.58
N VAL A 40 -21.12 11.28 -12.83
CA VAL A 40 -21.90 12.50 -12.63
C VAL A 40 -21.07 13.74 -12.90
N ARG A 41 -21.74 14.83 -13.24
CA ARG A 41 -21.17 16.18 -13.32
C ARG A 41 -21.36 16.89 -11.98
N VAL A 42 -20.35 17.62 -11.54
CA VAL A 42 -20.42 18.48 -10.36
C VAL A 42 -20.58 19.92 -10.79
N ILE A 43 -21.73 20.52 -10.41
CA ILE A 43 -22.14 21.83 -10.84
C ILE A 43 -22.03 22.82 -9.68
N THR A 44 -21.39 23.96 -9.92
CA THR A 44 -21.33 25.08 -8.95
C THR A 44 -22.68 25.76 -8.80
N ALA A 45 -22.84 26.60 -7.77
CA ALA A 45 -24.05 27.39 -7.58
C ALA A 45 -24.32 28.35 -8.74
N ASP A 46 -23.30 28.74 -9.50
CA ASP A 46 -23.39 29.60 -10.66
C ASP A 46 -23.69 28.81 -11.97
N GLY A 47 -23.94 27.51 -11.88
CA GLY A 47 -24.35 26.67 -13.02
C GLY A 47 -23.20 26.12 -13.87
N ASN A 48 -21.93 26.32 -13.49
CA ASN A 48 -20.78 25.83 -14.24
C ASN A 48 -20.41 24.39 -13.80
N CYS A 49 -20.10 23.51 -14.77
CA CYS A 49 -19.49 22.23 -14.47
C CYS A 49 -18.04 22.43 -14.04
N ILE A 50 -17.66 21.90 -12.88
CA ILE A 50 -16.33 22.06 -12.32
C ILE A 50 -15.59 20.72 -12.20
N ALA A 51 -16.29 19.61 -12.30
CA ALA A 51 -15.70 18.28 -12.27
C ALA A 51 -16.66 17.21 -12.81
N VAL A 52 -16.08 16.08 -13.22
CA VAL A 52 -16.78 14.83 -13.54
C VAL A 52 -16.19 13.72 -12.68
N GLY A 53 -17.02 12.84 -12.12
CA GLY A 53 -16.56 11.78 -11.25
C GLY A 53 -17.62 10.73 -10.93
N HIS A 54 -17.26 9.76 -10.09
CA HIS A 54 -18.17 8.70 -9.68
C HIS A 54 -18.92 9.06 -8.39
N TYR A 55 -20.24 8.89 -8.42
CA TYR A 55 -21.11 9.05 -7.27
C TYR A 55 -21.05 7.80 -6.37
N GLN A 56 -21.07 8.04 -5.05
CA GLN A 56 -21.16 6.98 -4.04
C GLN A 56 -21.85 7.50 -2.77
N LEU A 57 -22.69 6.68 -2.16
CA LEU A 57 -23.28 6.98 -0.86
C LEU A 57 -22.20 7.05 0.24
N GLY A 58 -22.24 8.08 1.07
CA GLY A 58 -21.32 8.24 2.17
C GLY A 58 -20.75 9.65 2.30
N THR A 59 -19.74 9.79 3.16
CA THR A 59 -19.11 11.10 3.44
C THR A 59 -18.39 11.65 2.21
N ILE A 60 -17.71 10.81 1.43
CA ILE A 60 -17.10 11.15 0.14
C ILE A 60 -18.12 10.77 -0.93
N THR A 61 -18.88 11.75 -1.39
CA THR A 61 -20.04 11.53 -2.27
C THR A 61 -19.67 11.53 -3.76
N VAL A 62 -18.64 12.28 -4.17
CA VAL A 62 -18.09 12.15 -5.52
C VAL A 62 -16.58 12.01 -5.45
N ARG A 63 -16.07 11.03 -6.18
CA ARG A 63 -14.65 10.87 -6.47
C ARG A 63 -14.38 11.39 -7.87
N VAL A 64 -13.63 12.49 -7.94
CA VAL A 64 -13.37 13.23 -9.18
C VAL A 64 -12.41 12.47 -10.08
N LEU A 65 -12.78 12.27 -11.33
CA LEU A 65 -11.97 11.69 -12.39
C LEU A 65 -11.33 12.77 -13.29
N SER A 66 -12.06 13.89 -13.48
CA SER A 66 -11.59 15.04 -14.24
C SER A 66 -12.14 16.33 -13.64
N PHE A 67 -11.33 17.39 -13.71
CA PHE A 67 -11.76 18.77 -13.40
C PHE A 67 -12.23 19.53 -14.63
N ASP A 68 -12.24 18.86 -15.79
CA ASP A 68 -12.84 19.35 -17.03
C ASP A 68 -14.15 18.61 -17.30
N ASP A 69 -15.10 19.24 -17.98
CA ASP A 69 -16.38 18.67 -18.41
C ASP A 69 -16.16 17.76 -19.62
N ILE A 70 -15.73 16.53 -19.38
CA ILE A 70 -15.39 15.56 -20.41
C ILE A 70 -16.26 14.29 -20.29
N THR A 71 -16.27 13.50 -21.36
CA THR A 71 -16.84 12.16 -21.34
C THR A 71 -15.80 11.16 -20.83
N ILE A 72 -16.18 10.34 -19.85
CA ILE A 72 -15.37 9.23 -19.36
C ILE A 72 -15.63 8.04 -20.28
N ASP A 73 -14.83 7.91 -21.31
CA ASP A 73 -14.89 6.87 -22.33
C ASP A 73 -13.64 6.00 -22.34
N HIS A 74 -13.52 5.15 -23.33
CA HIS A 74 -12.35 4.26 -23.45
C HIS A 74 -11.05 5.04 -23.59
N SER A 75 -11.04 6.16 -24.32
CA SER A 75 -9.84 6.97 -24.53
C SER A 75 -9.37 7.62 -23.23
N PHE A 76 -10.30 8.02 -22.35
CA PHE A 76 -9.97 8.51 -21.01
C PHE A 76 -9.20 7.45 -20.21
N TRP A 77 -9.71 6.22 -20.17
CA TRP A 77 -9.04 5.14 -19.45
C TRP A 77 -7.65 4.83 -20.02
N GLN A 78 -7.52 4.80 -21.35
CA GLN A 78 -6.20 4.61 -22.00
C GLN A 78 -5.22 5.72 -21.62
N GLN A 79 -5.62 6.98 -21.68
CA GLN A 79 -4.74 8.11 -21.33
C GLN A 79 -4.29 8.05 -19.87
N ARG A 80 -5.18 7.67 -18.94
CA ARG A 80 -4.83 7.49 -17.52
C ARG A 80 -3.82 6.36 -17.33
N MET A 81 -4.01 5.22 -18.00
CA MET A 81 -3.07 4.10 -17.95
C MET A 81 -1.71 4.47 -18.56
N GLN A 82 -1.70 5.17 -19.70
CA GLN A 82 -0.47 5.66 -20.34
C GLN A 82 0.30 6.62 -19.44
N SER A 83 -0.39 7.59 -18.83
CA SER A 83 0.22 8.54 -17.89
C SER A 83 0.85 7.84 -16.68
N ALA A 84 0.14 6.88 -16.10
CA ALA A 84 0.64 6.12 -14.98
C ALA A 84 1.85 5.25 -15.35
N LEU A 85 1.80 4.56 -16.50
CA LEU A 85 2.92 3.77 -17.00
C LEU A 85 4.15 4.64 -17.28
N ALA A 86 3.98 5.77 -18.00
CA ALA A 86 5.07 6.69 -18.29
C ALA A 86 5.77 7.20 -17.02
N MET A 87 5.00 7.46 -15.96
CA MET A 87 5.58 7.84 -14.67
C MET A 87 6.41 6.69 -14.08
N ARG A 88 5.92 5.43 -14.11
CA ARG A 88 6.68 4.26 -13.62
C ARG A 88 7.92 3.97 -14.45
N GLU A 89 7.90 4.24 -15.74
CA GLU A 89 9.07 4.19 -16.60
C GLU A 89 10.08 5.29 -16.26
N SER A 90 9.63 6.51 -16.02
CA SER A 90 10.50 7.65 -15.68
C SER A 90 11.25 7.48 -14.35
N ILE A 91 10.65 6.76 -13.39
CA ILE A 91 11.31 6.45 -12.10
C ILE A 91 12.05 5.09 -12.11
N GLY A 92 12.11 4.41 -13.27
CA GLY A 92 12.90 3.20 -13.45
C GLY A 92 12.35 1.93 -12.79
N VAL A 93 11.07 1.88 -12.42
CA VAL A 93 10.46 0.67 -11.83
C VAL A 93 9.75 -0.19 -12.86
N ALA A 94 9.24 0.41 -13.94
CA ALA A 94 8.76 -0.29 -15.13
C ALA A 94 9.88 -0.30 -16.21
N ASN A 95 9.81 -1.25 -17.15
CA ASN A 95 10.88 -1.48 -18.15
C ASN A 95 12.26 -1.76 -17.52
N ASN A 96 12.29 -2.38 -16.37
CA ASN A 96 13.50 -2.72 -15.65
C ASN A 96 13.68 -4.24 -15.67
N PRO A 97 14.79 -4.78 -16.25
CA PRO A 97 15.01 -6.23 -16.31
C PRO A 97 15.12 -6.88 -14.92
N ASP A 98 15.53 -6.11 -13.92
CA ASP A 98 15.70 -6.58 -12.56
C ASP A 98 14.42 -6.43 -11.70
N ASN A 99 13.33 -5.86 -12.27
CA ASN A 99 12.11 -5.61 -11.54
C ASN A 99 10.86 -5.69 -12.42
N ASN A 100 9.94 -6.58 -12.05
CA ASN A 100 8.60 -6.65 -12.63
C ASN A 100 7.51 -6.64 -11.56
N THR A 101 7.85 -6.12 -10.38
CA THR A 101 6.98 -6.00 -9.20
C THR A 101 6.84 -4.53 -8.83
N TYR A 102 5.71 -3.91 -9.16
CA TYR A 102 5.48 -2.49 -8.88
C TYR A 102 3.99 -2.15 -8.87
N ARG A 103 3.63 -1.05 -8.24
CA ARG A 103 2.29 -0.46 -8.31
C ARG A 103 2.15 0.39 -9.56
N LEU A 104 1.25 -0.02 -10.47
CA LEU A 104 0.93 0.75 -11.67
C LEU A 104 -0.08 1.87 -11.40
N ILE A 105 -1.11 1.61 -10.58
CA ILE A 105 -2.13 2.60 -10.23
C ILE A 105 -2.26 2.70 -8.71
N HIS A 106 -2.14 3.91 -8.20
CA HIS A 106 -2.25 4.25 -6.77
C HIS A 106 -3.36 5.27 -6.49
N GLY A 107 -4.58 4.93 -6.84
CA GLY A 107 -5.76 5.70 -6.50
C GLY A 107 -5.68 7.18 -6.89
N GLU A 108 -5.90 8.05 -5.92
CA GLU A 108 -5.85 9.50 -6.05
C GLU A 108 -4.49 10.03 -6.52
N GLY A 109 -3.41 9.30 -6.23
CA GLY A 109 -2.06 9.62 -6.69
C GLY A 109 -1.92 9.59 -8.21
N ASP A 110 -2.69 8.75 -8.89
CA ASP A 110 -2.74 8.61 -10.34
C ASP A 110 -4.03 9.20 -10.95
N ASN A 111 -4.75 10.03 -10.20
CA ASN A 111 -6.03 10.62 -10.61
C ASN A 111 -7.11 9.59 -10.98
N LEU A 112 -7.06 8.41 -10.34
CA LEU A 112 -8.03 7.33 -10.45
C LEU A 112 -8.53 6.91 -9.06
N PRO A 113 -9.27 7.79 -8.35
CA PRO A 113 -9.66 7.60 -6.96
C PRO A 113 -10.35 6.27 -6.72
N GLY A 114 -9.77 5.47 -5.81
CA GLY A 114 -10.34 4.18 -5.46
C GLY A 114 -9.96 3.03 -6.40
N LEU A 115 -8.97 3.19 -7.27
CA LEU A 115 -8.40 2.11 -8.09
C LEU A 115 -6.97 1.80 -7.65
N ILE A 116 -6.66 0.53 -7.43
CA ILE A 116 -5.31 0.02 -7.20
C ILE A 116 -5.01 -1.05 -8.25
N ILE A 117 -3.82 -0.96 -8.88
CA ILE A 117 -3.32 -2.01 -9.77
C ILE A 117 -1.85 -2.25 -9.44
N ASP A 118 -1.53 -3.47 -9.01
CA ASP A 118 -0.17 -3.95 -8.80
C ASP A 118 0.22 -4.95 -9.88
N CYS A 119 1.41 -4.79 -10.43
CA CYS A 119 1.98 -5.69 -11.43
C CYS A 119 2.93 -6.70 -10.77
N TYR A 120 2.79 -7.97 -11.13
CA TYR A 120 3.61 -9.10 -10.69
C TYR A 120 3.95 -9.96 -11.90
N GLY A 121 5.15 -9.78 -12.46
CA GLY A 121 5.51 -10.42 -13.72
C GLY A 121 4.56 -9.99 -14.84
N THR A 122 3.88 -10.96 -15.43
CA THR A 122 2.89 -10.72 -16.52
C THR A 122 1.44 -10.66 -16.00
N THR A 123 1.24 -10.61 -14.69
CA THR A 123 -0.10 -10.54 -14.05
C THR A 123 -0.30 -9.19 -13.38
N ALA A 124 -1.40 -8.51 -13.69
CA ALA A 124 -1.88 -7.36 -12.96
C ALA A 124 -2.97 -7.79 -11.96
N VAL A 125 -2.83 -7.37 -10.70
CA VAL A 125 -3.86 -7.54 -9.67
C VAL A 125 -4.58 -6.22 -9.47
N MET A 126 -5.86 -6.19 -9.84
CA MET A 126 -6.72 -5.01 -9.80
C MET A 126 -7.64 -5.05 -8.58
N GLN A 127 -7.67 -3.96 -7.82
CA GLN A 127 -8.61 -3.74 -6.72
C GLN A 127 -9.41 -2.46 -6.92
N ALA A 128 -10.74 -2.57 -6.82
CA ALA A 128 -11.62 -1.43 -6.67
C ALA A 128 -11.94 -1.19 -5.18
N HIS A 129 -11.81 0.06 -4.75
CA HIS A 129 -12.15 0.55 -3.42
C HIS A 129 -13.37 1.48 -3.45
N SER A 130 -13.99 1.64 -4.62
CA SER A 130 -15.22 2.41 -4.83
C SER A 130 -16.14 1.70 -5.79
N VAL A 131 -17.45 1.97 -5.66
CA VAL A 131 -18.48 1.36 -6.53
C VAL A 131 -18.25 1.73 -8.00
N GLY A 132 -17.91 2.99 -8.29
CA GLY A 132 -17.66 3.43 -9.67
C GLY A 132 -16.50 2.70 -10.34
N MET A 133 -15.39 2.47 -9.63
CA MET A 133 -14.28 1.68 -10.17
C MET A 133 -14.65 0.21 -10.37
N HIS A 134 -15.50 -0.34 -9.51
CA HIS A 134 -16.04 -1.68 -9.70
C HIS A 134 -16.92 -1.78 -10.96
N VAL A 135 -17.83 -0.84 -11.15
CA VAL A 135 -18.71 -0.80 -12.33
C VAL A 135 -17.91 -0.70 -13.63
N CYS A 136 -16.85 0.12 -13.62
CA CYS A 136 -16.00 0.35 -14.80
C CYS A 136 -14.88 -0.72 -14.99
N ARG A 137 -14.78 -1.75 -14.16
CA ARG A 137 -13.64 -2.69 -14.15
C ARG A 137 -13.32 -3.33 -15.49
N GLU A 138 -14.33 -3.67 -16.31
CA GLU A 138 -14.13 -4.27 -17.64
C GLU A 138 -13.52 -3.26 -18.62
N GLN A 139 -13.99 -2.00 -18.59
CA GLN A 139 -13.45 -0.93 -19.44
C GLN A 139 -12.01 -0.59 -19.03
N ILE A 140 -11.76 -0.54 -17.73
CA ILE A 140 -10.42 -0.32 -17.14
C ILE A 140 -9.49 -1.48 -17.54
N CYS A 141 -9.94 -2.73 -17.43
CA CYS A 141 -9.17 -3.91 -17.81
C CYS A 141 -8.80 -3.88 -19.30
N LYS A 142 -9.76 -3.55 -20.17
CA LYS A 142 -9.51 -3.42 -21.61
C LYS A 142 -8.44 -2.37 -21.91
N ALA A 143 -8.57 -1.19 -21.35
CA ALA A 143 -7.58 -0.12 -21.53
C ALA A 143 -6.20 -0.49 -20.97
N LEU A 144 -6.16 -1.16 -19.80
CA LEU A 144 -4.93 -1.67 -19.19
C LEU A 144 -4.19 -2.62 -20.13
N VAL A 145 -4.88 -3.64 -20.65
CA VAL A 145 -4.28 -4.65 -21.54
C VAL A 145 -3.78 -4.01 -22.83
N GLU A 146 -4.53 -3.11 -23.43
CA GLU A 146 -4.13 -2.40 -24.65
C GLU A 146 -2.87 -1.53 -24.42
N VAL A 147 -2.78 -0.81 -23.31
CA VAL A 147 -1.64 0.05 -22.98
C VAL A 147 -0.40 -0.76 -22.60
N MET A 148 -0.58 -1.83 -21.82
CA MET A 148 0.52 -2.65 -21.35
C MET A 148 1.06 -3.61 -22.40
N GLY A 149 0.24 -4.01 -23.40
CA GLY A 149 0.60 -4.97 -24.43
C GLY A 149 1.14 -6.27 -23.85
N ASP A 150 2.24 -6.79 -24.40
CA ASP A 150 2.86 -8.06 -24.00
C ASP A 150 3.37 -8.10 -22.54
N ARG A 151 3.44 -6.97 -21.85
CA ARG A 151 3.87 -6.90 -20.45
C ARG A 151 2.82 -7.51 -19.50
N ILE A 152 1.53 -7.43 -19.85
CA ILE A 152 0.44 -8.00 -19.05
C ILE A 152 -0.36 -8.97 -19.90
N LYS A 153 -0.38 -10.22 -19.44
CA LYS A 153 -1.11 -11.34 -20.09
C LYS A 153 -2.31 -11.78 -19.27
N ASN A 154 -2.36 -11.37 -18.00
CA ASN A 154 -3.42 -11.77 -17.08
C ASN A 154 -3.84 -10.60 -16.20
N VAL A 155 -5.13 -10.45 -15.93
CA VAL A 155 -5.67 -9.51 -14.95
C VAL A 155 -6.53 -10.26 -13.95
N TYR A 156 -6.10 -10.27 -12.70
CA TYR A 156 -6.85 -10.84 -11.58
C TYR A 156 -7.57 -9.73 -10.82
N TYR A 157 -8.89 -9.79 -10.77
CA TYR A 157 -9.71 -8.85 -10.02
C TYR A 157 -9.90 -9.35 -8.59
N LYS A 158 -9.56 -8.52 -7.59
CA LYS A 158 -9.56 -8.89 -6.17
C LYS A 158 -10.19 -7.79 -5.31
N SER A 159 -11.51 -7.68 -5.33
CA SER A 159 -12.21 -6.58 -4.66
C SER A 159 -13.28 -6.99 -3.65
N GLU A 160 -13.46 -8.27 -3.41
CA GLU A 160 -14.46 -8.82 -2.50
C GLU A 160 -14.44 -8.18 -1.10
N THR A 161 -13.24 -7.87 -0.58
CA THR A 161 -13.04 -7.28 0.76
C THR A 161 -12.71 -5.79 0.74
N THR A 162 -12.58 -5.15 -0.44
CA THR A 162 -12.17 -3.75 -0.58
C THR A 162 -13.33 -2.82 -0.93
N LEU A 163 -14.41 -3.37 -1.47
CA LEU A 163 -15.60 -2.61 -1.81
C LEU A 163 -16.41 -2.23 -0.57
N PRO A 164 -17.16 -1.12 -0.62
CA PRO A 164 -18.04 -0.74 0.47
C PRO A 164 -19.06 -1.84 0.78
N PHE A 165 -19.07 -2.31 2.00
CA PHE A 165 -19.91 -3.42 2.48
C PHE A 165 -21.43 -3.22 2.20
N LYS A 166 -21.87 -1.97 2.17
CA LYS A 166 -23.30 -1.63 1.96
C LYS A 166 -23.75 -1.68 0.51
N ALA A 167 -22.85 -1.88 -0.43
CA ALA A 167 -23.19 -1.78 -1.85
C ALA A 167 -23.77 -3.06 -2.44
N GLU A 168 -23.77 -4.18 -1.71
CA GLU A 168 -24.35 -5.49 -2.10
C GLU A 168 -24.05 -5.90 -3.57
N LEU A 169 -22.80 -5.69 -4.00
CA LEU A 169 -22.42 -5.77 -5.42
C LEU A 169 -22.18 -7.20 -5.92
N GLY A 170 -22.48 -8.25 -5.19
CA GLY A 170 -22.42 -9.64 -5.64
C GLY A 170 -21.11 -10.02 -6.39
N GLN A 171 -19.98 -9.38 -6.04
CA GLN A 171 -18.71 -9.55 -6.74
C GLN A 171 -17.95 -10.76 -6.22
N GLU A 172 -17.32 -11.46 -7.14
CA GLU A 172 -16.37 -12.52 -6.84
C GLU A 172 -14.98 -12.14 -7.32
N ASN A 173 -13.95 -12.57 -6.59
CA ASN A 173 -12.58 -12.45 -7.05
C ASN A 173 -12.34 -13.45 -8.19
N GLY A 174 -11.53 -13.06 -9.19
CA GLY A 174 -11.24 -13.94 -10.31
C GLY A 174 -10.45 -13.28 -11.43
N PHE A 175 -10.01 -14.09 -12.39
CA PHE A 175 -9.42 -13.55 -13.61
C PHE A 175 -10.53 -12.93 -14.48
N ILE A 176 -10.32 -11.67 -14.86
CA ILE A 176 -11.18 -10.94 -15.82
C ILE A 176 -10.51 -10.84 -17.20
N TYR A 177 -9.24 -11.21 -17.30
CA TYR A 177 -8.48 -11.35 -18.54
C TYR A 177 -7.37 -12.38 -18.37
N GLY A 178 -7.20 -13.28 -19.37
CA GLY A 178 -6.20 -14.34 -19.32
C GLY A 178 -6.37 -15.31 -18.16
N HIS A 179 -5.36 -16.14 -17.93
CA HIS A 179 -5.27 -17.03 -16.77
C HIS A 179 -3.82 -17.51 -16.59
N THR A 180 -3.38 -17.72 -15.37
CA THR A 180 -2.07 -18.31 -15.08
C THR A 180 -2.04 -18.93 -13.69
N ASP A 181 -1.25 -20.00 -13.54
CA ASP A 181 -0.88 -20.57 -12.25
C ASP A 181 0.53 -20.13 -11.80
N ASN A 182 1.22 -19.33 -12.65
CA ASN A 182 2.53 -18.80 -12.30
C ASN A 182 2.40 -17.49 -11.51
N ASN A 183 2.71 -17.56 -10.23
CA ASN A 183 2.73 -16.44 -9.29
C ASN A 183 4.14 -16.08 -8.81
N THR A 184 5.14 -16.28 -9.64
CA THR A 184 6.49 -15.79 -9.39
C THR A 184 6.68 -14.40 -9.99
N ALA A 185 7.20 -13.48 -9.19
CA ALA A 185 7.54 -12.13 -9.60
C ALA A 185 8.95 -11.78 -9.13
N VAL A 186 9.57 -10.77 -9.76
CA VAL A 186 10.94 -10.32 -9.48
C VAL A 186 10.90 -8.90 -8.94
N GLU A 187 11.59 -8.67 -7.82
CA GLU A 187 11.83 -7.35 -7.25
C GLU A 187 13.33 -7.18 -7.00
N ASN A 188 13.95 -6.23 -7.70
CA ASN A 188 15.40 -5.96 -7.61
C ASN A 188 16.26 -7.23 -7.73
N SER A 189 16.04 -8.03 -8.77
CA SER A 189 16.68 -9.32 -9.05
C SER A 189 16.43 -10.43 -8.02
N LEU A 190 15.51 -10.25 -7.07
CA LEU A 190 15.08 -11.29 -6.12
C LEU A 190 13.71 -11.84 -6.54
N SER A 191 13.56 -13.16 -6.50
CA SER A 191 12.33 -13.85 -6.86
C SER A 191 11.40 -14.02 -5.66
N PHE A 192 10.12 -13.75 -5.86
CA PHE A 192 9.08 -13.89 -4.86
C PHE A 192 7.87 -14.65 -5.40
N HIS A 193 7.37 -15.57 -4.60
CA HIS A 193 6.04 -16.12 -4.78
C HIS A 193 5.01 -15.14 -4.24
N VAL A 194 4.10 -14.70 -5.09
CA VAL A 194 3.05 -13.71 -4.75
C VAL A 194 1.70 -14.41 -4.73
N ASP A 195 1.11 -14.59 -3.56
CA ASP A 195 -0.21 -15.19 -3.42
C ASP A 195 -1.32 -14.14 -3.58
N TRP A 196 -1.64 -13.76 -4.83
CA TRP A 196 -2.76 -12.84 -5.08
C TRP A 196 -4.14 -13.48 -4.88
N LEU A 197 -4.25 -14.80 -4.84
CA LEU A 197 -5.52 -15.48 -4.63
C LEU A 197 -5.99 -15.35 -3.17
N LYS A 198 -5.15 -15.72 -2.21
CA LYS A 198 -5.49 -15.82 -0.78
C LYS A 198 -4.66 -14.86 0.10
N GLY A 199 -3.59 -14.28 -0.43
CA GLY A 199 -2.71 -13.37 0.30
C GLY A 199 -3.40 -12.05 0.67
N GLN A 200 -2.78 -11.31 1.58
CA GLN A 200 -3.27 -10.00 2.00
C GLN A 200 -3.17 -8.97 0.87
N LYS A 201 -4.08 -8.01 0.82
CA LYS A 201 -4.16 -6.97 -0.21
C LYS A 201 -4.07 -7.60 -1.62
N THR A 202 -3.10 -7.18 -2.42
CA THR A 202 -2.84 -7.71 -3.76
C THR A 202 -1.93 -8.95 -3.78
N GLY A 203 -1.40 -9.37 -2.61
CA GLY A 203 -0.56 -10.57 -2.46
C GLY A 203 0.86 -10.30 -1.95
N PHE A 204 1.37 -9.08 -2.14
CA PHE A 204 2.69 -8.65 -1.71
C PHE A 204 2.68 -7.17 -1.27
N PHE A 205 3.60 -6.76 -0.38
CA PHE A 205 3.72 -5.39 0.08
C PHE A 205 4.77 -4.63 -0.76
N VAL A 206 4.37 -4.21 -1.95
CA VAL A 206 5.21 -3.46 -2.91
C VAL A 206 5.66 -2.12 -2.31
N ASP A 207 4.86 -1.55 -1.41
CA ASP A 207 5.12 -0.29 -0.73
C ASP A 207 6.36 -0.28 0.19
N GLN A 208 6.95 -1.45 0.47
CA GLN A 208 8.17 -1.60 1.27
C GLN A 208 9.46 -1.83 0.44
N ARG A 209 9.40 -1.80 -0.90
CA ARG A 209 10.55 -2.12 -1.77
C ARG A 209 11.80 -1.30 -1.43
N GLU A 210 11.68 0.02 -1.36
CA GLU A 210 12.81 0.92 -1.07
C GLU A 210 13.33 0.72 0.36
N ASN A 211 12.44 0.45 1.30
CA ASN A 211 12.79 0.20 2.69
C ASN A 211 13.52 -1.15 2.86
N ARG A 212 13.14 -2.17 2.04
CA ARG A 212 13.88 -3.44 1.97
C ARG A 212 15.29 -3.25 1.43
N SER A 213 15.44 -2.46 0.35
CA SER A 213 16.75 -2.13 -0.21
C SER A 213 17.64 -1.36 0.77
N LEU A 214 17.06 -0.44 1.53
CA LEU A 214 17.80 0.28 2.56
C LEU A 214 18.25 -0.65 3.69
N LEU A 215 17.40 -1.59 4.12
CA LEU A 215 17.77 -2.59 5.13
C LEU A 215 18.92 -3.46 4.66
N GLU A 216 18.89 -3.89 3.40
CA GLU A 216 19.96 -4.68 2.78
C GLU A 216 21.32 -4.01 2.94
N HIS A 217 21.39 -2.69 2.72
CA HIS A 217 22.62 -1.89 2.91
C HIS A 217 23.20 -2.02 4.33
N TYR A 218 22.36 -2.18 5.35
CA TYR A 218 22.77 -2.31 6.74
C TYR A 218 23.03 -3.75 7.20
N ALA A 219 22.71 -4.76 6.39
CA ALA A 219 22.61 -6.15 6.84
C ALA A 219 23.95 -6.89 6.95
N LYS A 220 25.01 -6.43 6.26
CA LYS A 220 26.30 -7.17 6.14
C LYS A 220 26.90 -7.52 7.50
N GLY A 221 27.10 -8.82 7.74
CA GLY A 221 27.71 -9.35 8.96
C GLY A 221 26.82 -9.26 10.21
N LYS A 222 25.54 -8.92 10.06
CA LYS A 222 24.59 -8.69 11.17
C LYS A 222 23.76 -9.91 11.49
N SER A 223 23.31 -10.00 12.75
CA SER A 223 22.16 -10.81 13.15
C SER A 223 20.90 -9.97 12.99
N VAL A 224 19.97 -10.45 12.17
CA VAL A 224 18.76 -9.72 11.76
C VAL A 224 17.51 -10.39 12.33
N LEU A 225 16.57 -9.59 12.84
CA LEU A 225 15.23 -10.03 13.25
C LEU A 225 14.18 -9.28 12.43
N ASN A 226 13.39 -10.01 11.68
CA ASN A 226 12.25 -9.49 10.91
C ASN A 226 10.95 -9.90 11.59
N MET A 227 10.31 -8.97 12.30
CA MET A 227 9.03 -9.17 12.97
C MET A 227 7.86 -8.80 12.05
N PHE A 228 6.76 -9.56 12.12
CA PHE A 228 5.62 -9.44 11.19
C PHE A 228 6.07 -9.67 9.75
N CYS A 229 6.84 -10.76 9.56
CA CYS A 229 7.60 -10.96 8.33
C CYS A 229 6.74 -11.21 7.08
N TYR A 230 5.46 -11.57 7.24
CA TYR A 230 4.53 -11.93 6.17
C TYR A 230 5.17 -12.94 5.20
N THR A 231 5.53 -12.53 3.97
CA THR A 231 6.17 -13.39 2.96
C THR A 231 7.70 -13.31 2.97
N GLY A 232 8.30 -12.73 4.01
CA GLY A 232 9.75 -12.70 4.21
C GLY A 232 10.52 -11.68 3.37
N GLY A 233 9.86 -10.66 2.80
CA GLY A 233 10.52 -9.70 1.93
C GLY A 233 11.77 -9.07 2.54
N PHE A 234 11.70 -8.54 3.76
CA PHE A 234 12.87 -7.99 4.45
C PHE A 234 13.95 -9.05 4.74
N SER A 235 13.55 -10.30 5.01
CA SER A 235 14.50 -11.38 5.31
C SER A 235 15.31 -11.79 4.08
N VAL A 236 14.68 -11.88 2.91
CA VAL A 236 15.36 -12.19 1.64
C VAL A 236 16.38 -11.09 1.31
N TYR A 237 16.03 -9.82 1.48
CA TYR A 237 16.95 -8.70 1.28
C TYR A 237 18.10 -8.70 2.31
N ALA A 238 17.83 -9.01 3.59
CA ALA A 238 18.86 -9.12 4.61
C ALA A 238 19.89 -10.22 4.27
N MET A 239 19.41 -11.37 3.76
CA MET A 239 20.30 -12.46 3.34
C MET A 239 21.18 -12.07 2.16
N ARG A 240 20.63 -11.40 1.13
CA ARG A 240 21.40 -10.88 -0.01
C ARG A 240 22.41 -9.83 0.46
N GLY A 241 22.05 -8.98 1.41
CA GLY A 241 22.94 -7.99 2.03
C GLY A 241 24.07 -8.58 2.88
N GLY A 242 24.14 -9.91 3.01
CA GLY A 242 25.22 -10.59 3.72
C GLY A 242 25.03 -10.68 5.23
N ALA A 243 23.78 -10.74 5.71
CA ALA A 243 23.50 -11.05 7.11
C ALA A 243 24.08 -12.42 7.49
N ASN A 244 24.60 -12.55 8.71
CA ASN A 244 25.12 -13.82 9.23
C ASN A 244 24.00 -14.75 9.71
N ILE A 245 22.94 -14.19 10.28
CA ILE A 245 21.75 -14.89 10.78
C ILE A 245 20.55 -14.00 10.50
N VAL A 246 19.45 -14.59 10.01
CA VAL A 246 18.17 -13.93 9.77
C VAL A 246 17.06 -14.74 10.44
N HIS A 247 16.38 -14.16 11.41
CA HIS A 247 15.19 -14.73 12.01
C HIS A 247 13.95 -13.99 11.53
N SER A 248 12.95 -14.74 11.09
CA SER A 248 11.63 -14.23 10.65
C SER A 248 10.56 -14.69 11.64
N VAL A 249 9.68 -13.78 12.04
CA VAL A 249 8.60 -14.09 12.98
C VAL A 249 7.27 -13.56 12.45
N ASP A 250 6.27 -14.44 12.42
CA ASP A 250 4.88 -14.09 12.11
C ASP A 250 3.94 -15.04 12.84
N SER A 251 2.77 -14.58 13.22
CA SER A 251 1.75 -15.42 13.87
C SER A 251 1.01 -16.34 12.91
N SER A 252 1.13 -16.10 11.61
CA SER A 252 0.48 -16.88 10.55
C SER A 252 1.38 -17.99 10.04
N ALA A 253 0.97 -19.24 10.22
CA ALA A 253 1.67 -20.41 9.67
C ALA A 253 1.83 -20.31 8.14
N LYS A 254 0.82 -19.76 7.43
CA LYS A 254 0.89 -19.55 5.98
C LYS A 254 1.94 -18.49 5.61
N ALA A 255 2.08 -17.43 6.39
CA ALA A 255 3.13 -16.43 6.19
C ALA A 255 4.53 -17.06 6.36
N ILE A 256 4.72 -17.90 7.38
CA ILE A 256 5.97 -18.61 7.62
C ILE A 256 6.29 -19.60 6.49
N GLU A 257 5.31 -20.35 5.99
CA GLU A 257 5.47 -21.22 4.82
C GLU A 257 5.97 -20.41 3.59
N LEU A 258 5.32 -19.28 3.29
CA LEU A 258 5.70 -18.40 2.18
C LEU A 258 7.07 -17.75 2.38
N THR A 259 7.41 -17.38 3.61
CA THR A 259 8.74 -16.85 3.95
C THR A 259 9.82 -17.90 3.66
N ASN A 260 9.66 -19.14 4.13
CA ASN A 260 10.61 -20.22 3.86
C ASN A 260 10.71 -20.52 2.36
N HIS A 261 9.59 -20.52 1.65
CA HIS A 261 9.58 -20.72 0.21
C HIS A 261 10.36 -19.60 -0.54
N ASN A 262 10.12 -18.34 -0.22
CA ASN A 262 10.80 -17.19 -0.84
C ASN A 262 12.30 -17.16 -0.52
N VAL A 263 12.69 -17.53 0.70
CA VAL A 263 14.11 -17.69 1.04
C VAL A 263 14.74 -18.82 0.23
N ALA A 264 14.12 -20.00 0.15
CA ALA A 264 14.64 -21.13 -0.60
C ALA A 264 14.76 -20.88 -2.10
N MET A 265 13.85 -20.09 -2.70
CA MET A 265 13.91 -19.67 -4.11
C MET A 265 15.18 -18.88 -4.43
N ASN A 266 15.64 -18.03 -3.50
CA ASN A 266 16.78 -17.13 -3.72
C ASN A 266 18.09 -17.71 -3.14
N PHE A 267 18.02 -18.50 -2.09
CA PHE A 267 19.16 -19.03 -1.34
C PHE A 267 18.97 -20.52 -1.02
N PRO A 268 19.00 -21.39 -2.04
CA PRO A 268 18.81 -22.81 -1.82
C PRO A 268 19.93 -23.39 -0.91
N ASN A 269 19.52 -24.18 0.10
CA ASN A 269 20.41 -24.81 1.08
C ASN A 269 21.20 -23.83 1.97
N ASP A 270 20.78 -22.59 2.09
CA ASP A 270 21.40 -21.61 2.99
C ASP A 270 20.77 -21.73 4.39
N ASN A 271 21.58 -22.03 5.39
CA ASN A 271 21.14 -22.27 6.76
C ASN A 271 21.18 -21.01 7.66
N ARG A 272 21.43 -19.83 7.09
CA ARG A 272 21.44 -18.57 7.85
C ARG A 272 20.05 -18.11 8.26
N HIS A 273 18.98 -18.65 7.67
CA HIS A 273 17.60 -18.25 7.93
C HIS A 273 16.86 -19.26 8.81
N GLU A 274 16.10 -18.75 9.76
CA GLU A 274 15.16 -19.52 10.58
C GLU A 274 13.85 -18.74 10.76
N ALA A 275 12.71 -19.40 10.60
CA ALA A 275 11.38 -18.76 10.70
C ALA A 275 10.55 -19.37 11.83
N PHE A 276 9.84 -18.52 12.57
CA PHE A 276 9.09 -18.88 13.76
C PHE A 276 7.62 -18.46 13.59
N CYS A 277 6.71 -19.43 13.73
CA CYS A 277 5.27 -19.17 13.78
C CYS A 277 4.87 -18.84 15.23
N GLU A 278 4.96 -17.56 15.61
CA GLU A 278 4.71 -17.13 16.97
C GLU A 278 4.16 -15.71 17.06
N ASP A 279 3.46 -15.39 18.16
CA ASP A 279 3.05 -14.01 18.47
C ASP A 279 4.28 -13.11 18.67
N ALA A 280 4.25 -11.93 18.05
CA ALA A 280 5.39 -11.03 18.06
C ALA A 280 5.80 -10.56 19.46
N PHE A 281 4.83 -10.26 20.33
CA PHE A 281 5.12 -9.81 21.69
C PHE A 281 5.71 -10.95 22.52
N LYS A 282 5.13 -12.15 22.39
CA LYS A 282 5.64 -13.34 23.08
C LYS A 282 7.07 -13.66 22.65
N TYR A 283 7.35 -13.67 21.33
CA TYR A 283 8.71 -13.91 20.83
C TYR A 283 9.72 -12.89 21.36
N LEU A 284 9.34 -11.59 21.38
CA LEU A 284 10.20 -10.54 21.91
C LEU A 284 10.39 -10.65 23.45
N ASP A 285 9.42 -11.16 24.20
CA ASP A 285 9.51 -11.32 25.65
C ASP A 285 10.34 -12.57 26.04
N ASP A 286 10.14 -13.70 25.37
CA ASP A 286 10.65 -15.01 25.81
C ASP A 286 12.04 -15.36 25.24
N ASN A 287 12.40 -14.85 24.08
CA ASN A 287 13.56 -15.32 23.32
C ASN A 287 14.93 -15.04 23.99
N GLY A 288 15.10 -13.98 24.78
CA GLY A 288 16.38 -13.59 25.39
C GLY A 288 17.48 -13.15 24.41
N LYS A 289 17.39 -13.52 23.11
CA LYS A 289 18.37 -13.17 22.07
C LYS A 289 18.39 -11.67 21.78
N LYS A 290 19.57 -11.15 21.43
CA LYS A 290 19.75 -9.76 20.96
C LYS A 290 20.25 -9.75 19.53
N TYR A 291 19.81 -8.75 18.77
CA TYR A 291 20.08 -8.62 17.34
C TYR A 291 20.82 -7.32 17.02
N ASP A 292 21.57 -7.31 15.93
CA ASP A 292 22.24 -6.13 15.43
C ASP A 292 21.32 -5.25 14.59
N LEU A 293 20.28 -5.87 13.98
CA LEU A 293 19.33 -5.22 13.10
C LEU A 293 17.93 -5.81 13.36
N ILE A 294 16.94 -4.95 13.63
CA ILE A 294 15.56 -5.37 13.87
C ILE A 294 14.61 -4.61 12.95
N VAL A 295 13.61 -5.30 12.40
CA VAL A 295 12.47 -4.72 11.69
C VAL A 295 11.20 -4.94 12.51
N LEU A 296 10.45 -3.86 12.74
CA LEU A 296 9.12 -3.87 13.33
C LEU A 296 8.14 -3.26 12.32
N ASP A 297 7.47 -4.11 11.55
CA ASP A 297 6.47 -3.70 10.53
C ASP A 297 5.09 -4.29 10.85
N PRO A 298 4.45 -3.85 11.96
CA PRO A 298 3.19 -4.40 12.39
C PRO A 298 2.04 -4.01 11.46
N PRO A 299 0.94 -4.80 11.45
CA PRO A 299 -0.30 -4.37 10.82
C PRO A 299 -0.83 -3.08 11.47
N ALA A 300 -1.70 -2.36 10.76
CA ALA A 300 -2.27 -1.11 11.26
C ALA A 300 -3.02 -1.31 12.58
N PHE A 301 -2.51 -0.74 13.67
CA PHE A 301 -3.15 -0.82 14.99
C PHE A 301 -4.40 0.06 15.12
N ALA A 302 -4.58 1.05 14.24
CA ALA A 302 -5.80 1.85 14.16
C ALA A 302 -6.32 1.92 12.73
N LYS A 303 -7.56 1.48 12.52
CA LYS A 303 -8.31 1.68 11.27
C LYS A 303 -9.13 2.98 11.28
N HIS A 304 -9.45 3.52 12.47
CA HIS A 304 -10.29 4.71 12.67
C HIS A 304 -9.71 5.60 13.77
N ARG A 305 -10.01 6.91 13.70
CA ARG A 305 -9.52 7.91 14.67
C ARG A 305 -9.85 7.59 16.14
N MET A 306 -10.99 6.95 16.41
CA MET A 306 -11.35 6.54 17.78
C MET A 306 -10.39 5.52 18.38
N ALA A 307 -9.70 4.74 17.57
CA ALA A 307 -8.70 3.75 18.02
C ALA A 307 -7.30 4.34 18.20
N LEU A 308 -7.08 5.64 17.88
CA LEU A 308 -5.76 6.27 17.85
C LEU A 308 -5.00 6.10 19.19
N HIS A 309 -5.64 6.39 20.32
CA HIS A 309 -4.99 6.29 21.63
C HIS A 309 -4.47 4.88 21.94
N ASN A 310 -5.29 3.86 21.68
CA ASN A 310 -4.90 2.47 21.88
C ASN A 310 -3.81 2.02 20.88
N ALA A 311 -3.87 2.50 19.65
CA ALA A 311 -2.84 2.23 18.65
C ALA A 311 -1.48 2.81 19.07
N LEU A 312 -1.46 4.05 19.56
CA LEU A 312 -0.21 4.67 20.06
C LEU A 312 0.38 3.89 21.24
N LYS A 313 -0.45 3.40 22.17
CA LYS A 313 0.01 2.48 23.23
C LYS A 313 0.60 1.19 22.67
N GLY A 314 -0.01 0.62 21.61
CA GLY A 314 0.52 -0.56 20.93
C GLY A 314 1.89 -0.31 20.31
N TYR A 315 2.07 0.81 19.61
CA TYR A 315 3.37 1.20 19.05
C TYR A 315 4.42 1.44 20.14
N ILE A 316 4.07 2.11 21.23
CA ILE A 316 4.99 2.32 22.37
C ILE A 316 5.45 0.95 22.92
N ARG A 317 4.52 0.05 23.24
CA ARG A 317 4.84 -1.27 23.78
C ARG A 317 5.72 -2.10 22.85
N LEU A 318 5.42 -2.10 21.55
CA LEU A 318 6.20 -2.83 20.56
C LEU A 318 7.63 -2.30 20.45
N ASN A 319 7.77 -0.96 20.35
CA ASN A 319 9.07 -0.32 20.23
C ASN A 319 9.92 -0.47 21.50
N ILE A 320 9.34 -0.44 22.71
CA ILE A 320 10.07 -0.76 23.96
C ILE A 320 10.73 -2.13 23.84
N ARG A 321 10.01 -3.17 23.41
CA ARG A 321 10.53 -4.52 23.27
C ARG A 321 11.61 -4.61 22.21
N GLY A 322 11.42 -3.98 21.04
CA GLY A 322 12.46 -3.89 20.03
C GLY A 322 13.74 -3.24 20.56
N LEU A 323 13.62 -2.13 21.30
CA LEU A 323 14.73 -1.41 21.91
C LEU A 323 15.42 -2.20 23.03
N GLN A 324 14.72 -3.10 23.69
CA GLN A 324 15.32 -4.03 24.66
C GLN A 324 16.08 -5.20 24.01
N ARG A 325 15.68 -5.59 22.78
CA ARG A 325 16.28 -6.70 22.04
C ARG A 325 17.36 -6.28 21.05
N ILE A 326 17.49 -4.98 20.74
CA ILE A 326 18.58 -4.46 19.91
C ILE A 326 19.87 -4.36 20.72
N LYS A 327 21.00 -4.77 20.15
CA LYS A 327 22.33 -4.60 20.75
C LYS A 327 22.71 -3.11 20.78
N PRO A 328 23.58 -2.67 21.70
CA PRO A 328 24.21 -1.36 21.58
C PRO A 328 24.95 -1.21 20.24
N GLY A 329 24.76 -0.09 19.55
CA GLY A 329 25.25 0.14 18.20
C GLY A 329 24.40 -0.51 17.10
N GLY A 330 23.26 -1.10 17.45
CA GLY A 330 22.33 -1.74 16.51
C GLY A 330 21.40 -0.75 15.82
N ILE A 331 20.73 -1.24 14.79
CA ILE A 331 19.81 -0.45 13.95
C ILE A 331 18.40 -1.05 14.03
N LEU A 332 17.43 -0.18 14.33
CA LEU A 332 16.00 -0.56 14.41
C LEU A 332 15.22 0.15 13.31
N PHE A 333 14.61 -0.63 12.43
CA PHE A 333 13.58 -0.18 11.49
C PHE A 333 12.22 -0.34 12.16
N THR A 334 11.42 0.72 12.23
CA THR A 334 10.08 0.65 12.82
C THR A 334 9.08 1.41 11.96
N PHE A 335 7.90 0.81 11.73
CA PHE A 335 6.91 1.28 10.77
C PHE A 335 5.51 1.42 11.36
N SER A 336 4.71 2.26 10.70
CA SER A 336 3.26 2.34 10.85
C SER A 336 2.60 2.60 9.49
N CYS A 337 1.70 1.72 9.07
CA CYS A 337 0.85 1.90 7.88
C CYS A 337 -0.54 2.46 8.23
N SER A 338 -0.78 2.89 9.48
CA SER A 338 -2.08 3.40 9.93
C SER A 338 -2.32 4.83 9.48
N GLN A 339 -3.33 5.08 8.64
CA GLN A 339 -3.73 6.44 8.23
C GLN A 339 -4.16 7.32 9.41
N ALA A 340 -4.74 6.73 10.46
CA ALA A 340 -5.16 7.46 11.66
C ALA A 340 -3.99 7.99 12.50
N VAL A 341 -2.78 7.46 12.29
CA VAL A 341 -1.56 7.86 13.03
C VAL A 341 -0.74 8.79 12.15
N SER A 342 -0.59 10.05 12.55
CA SER A 342 0.27 11.03 11.85
C SER A 342 1.75 10.71 12.03
N LYS A 343 2.62 11.27 11.18
CA LYS A 343 4.09 11.19 11.31
C LYS A 343 4.56 11.65 12.68
N GLU A 344 4.00 12.74 13.18
CA GLU A 344 4.30 13.31 14.49
C GLU A 344 3.89 12.36 15.62
N ASN A 345 2.65 11.85 15.58
CA ASN A 345 2.17 10.90 16.59
C ASN A 345 3.01 9.63 16.63
N PHE A 346 3.41 9.10 15.48
CA PHE A 346 4.28 7.93 15.41
C PHE A 346 5.65 8.22 16.00
N ARG A 347 6.27 9.34 15.63
CA ARG A 347 7.56 9.76 16.17
C ARG A 347 7.50 9.94 17.69
N ASN A 348 6.44 10.55 18.22
CA ASN A 348 6.23 10.74 19.65
C ASN A 348 6.05 9.41 20.40
N ALA A 349 5.37 8.42 19.77
CA ALA A 349 5.28 7.09 20.34
C ALA A 349 6.64 6.38 20.43
N VAL A 350 7.47 6.49 19.38
CA VAL A 350 8.82 5.94 19.37
C VAL A 350 9.74 6.67 20.38
N PHE A 351 9.64 8.01 20.46
CA PHE A 351 10.34 8.80 21.49
C PHE A 351 10.00 8.31 22.90
N THR A 352 8.70 8.15 23.19
CA THR A 352 8.24 7.66 24.50
C THR A 352 8.78 6.25 24.78
N ALA A 353 8.82 5.38 23.77
CA ALA A 353 9.36 4.04 23.90
C ALA A 353 10.89 4.06 24.20
N ALA A 354 11.63 4.92 23.53
CA ALA A 354 13.08 5.06 23.76
C ALA A 354 13.39 5.55 25.18
N ALA A 355 12.64 6.56 25.65
CA ALA A 355 12.78 7.08 27.01
C ALA A 355 12.46 6.02 28.07
N GLN A 356 11.37 5.25 27.88
CA GLN A 356 10.98 4.18 28.81
C GLN A 356 11.92 2.98 28.77
N ALA A 357 12.53 2.69 27.62
CA ALA A 357 13.55 1.65 27.48
C ALA A 357 14.92 2.07 28.03
N GLY A 358 15.10 3.35 28.40
CA GLY A 358 16.37 3.90 28.88
C GLY A 358 17.48 3.87 27.83
N ARG A 359 17.14 4.03 26.54
CA ARG A 359 18.11 3.96 25.44
C ARG A 359 18.32 5.33 24.79
N ASN A 360 19.57 5.65 24.47
CA ASN A 360 19.91 6.78 23.64
C ASN A 360 19.71 6.39 22.16
N VAL A 361 18.89 7.16 21.43
CA VAL A 361 18.44 6.79 20.09
C VAL A 361 18.57 7.98 19.13
N ARG A 362 19.14 7.75 17.95
CA ARG A 362 19.25 8.74 16.87
C ARG A 362 18.48 8.27 15.65
N ILE A 363 17.72 9.17 15.02
CA ILE A 363 17.02 8.91 13.76
C ILE A 363 18.02 9.06 12.62
N LEU A 364 18.28 7.97 11.88
CA LEU A 364 19.12 7.98 10.68
C LEU A 364 18.30 8.34 9.43
N HIS A 365 17.10 7.75 9.30
CA HIS A 365 16.20 7.99 8.16
C HIS A 365 14.76 8.13 8.61
N GLN A 366 14.01 8.95 7.88
CA GLN A 366 12.55 9.01 7.91
C GLN A 366 12.04 8.39 6.61
N LEU A 367 11.22 7.35 6.73
CA LEU A 367 10.78 6.53 5.63
C LEU A 367 9.31 6.78 5.31
N HIS A 368 8.96 6.56 4.05
CA HIS A 368 7.61 6.68 3.51
C HIS A 368 7.39 5.63 2.41
N GLN A 369 6.22 5.64 1.79
CA GLN A 369 5.92 4.81 0.62
C GLN A 369 6.84 5.17 -0.56
N PRO A 370 7.17 4.20 -1.44
CA PRO A 370 8.06 4.40 -2.57
C PRO A 370 7.42 5.25 -3.68
N ALA A 371 8.22 5.67 -4.66
CA ALA A 371 7.80 6.58 -5.71
C ALA A 371 6.66 6.05 -6.60
N ASP A 372 6.52 4.73 -6.76
CA ASP A 372 5.38 4.12 -7.47
C ASP A 372 4.06 4.11 -6.68
N HIS A 373 4.08 4.64 -5.45
CA HIS A 373 2.89 4.94 -4.65
C HIS A 373 2.75 6.47 -4.48
N PRO A 374 2.56 7.22 -5.58
CA PRO A 374 2.59 8.67 -5.54
C PRO A 374 1.48 9.25 -4.66
N VAL A 375 1.79 10.34 -3.99
CA VAL A 375 0.82 11.16 -3.28
C VAL A 375 0.47 12.35 -4.18
N ASN A 376 -0.80 12.53 -4.50
CA ASN A 376 -1.25 13.72 -5.18
C ASN A 376 -1.07 14.93 -4.25
N ILE A 377 -0.37 15.97 -4.72
CA ILE A 377 -0.05 17.15 -3.90
C ILE A 377 -1.32 17.86 -3.38
N TYR A 378 -2.43 17.71 -4.09
CA TYR A 378 -3.73 18.26 -3.70
C TYR A 378 -4.55 17.33 -2.78
N HIS A 379 -4.00 16.11 -2.48
CA HIS A 379 -4.64 15.10 -1.65
C HIS A 379 -3.61 14.49 -0.68
N PRO A 380 -3.19 15.23 0.35
CA PRO A 380 -2.18 14.78 1.31
C PRO A 380 -2.61 13.57 2.14
N GLU A 381 -3.91 13.25 2.18
CA GLU A 381 -4.48 12.05 2.79
C GLU A 381 -3.98 10.74 2.17
N GLY A 382 -3.36 10.81 0.98
CA GLY A 382 -2.69 9.69 0.32
C GLY A 382 -1.40 9.22 1.02
N GLU A 383 -0.82 10.00 1.92
CA GLU A 383 0.31 9.56 2.75
C GLU A 383 -0.16 8.60 3.84
N TYR A 384 0.35 7.38 3.85
CA TYR A 384 -0.06 6.38 4.85
C TYR A 384 1.10 5.63 5.51
N LEU A 385 2.21 5.38 4.82
CA LEU A 385 3.36 4.68 5.37
C LEU A 385 4.32 5.65 6.05
N LYS A 386 4.65 5.37 7.29
CA LYS A 386 5.65 6.09 8.08
C LYS A 386 6.64 5.09 8.65
N GLY A 387 7.93 5.40 8.54
CA GLY A 387 8.98 4.60 9.14
C GLY A 387 10.11 5.44 9.69
N LEU A 388 10.79 4.88 10.66
CA LEU A 388 12.02 5.44 11.22
C LEU A 388 13.11 4.37 11.20
N VAL A 389 14.31 4.77 10.80
CA VAL A 389 15.52 3.98 11.00
C VAL A 389 16.30 4.61 12.15
N LEU A 390 16.52 3.84 13.18
CA LEU A 390 17.08 4.30 14.46
C LEU A 390 18.42 3.63 14.71
N TYR A 391 19.42 4.43 15.06
CA TYR A 391 20.66 3.95 15.67
C TYR A 391 20.48 3.96 17.19
N VAL A 392 20.79 2.86 17.86
CA VAL A 392 20.46 2.62 19.26
C VAL A 392 21.75 2.36 20.06
N GLU A 393 22.09 3.26 20.99
CA GLU A 393 23.24 3.13 21.91
C GLU A 393 22.92 2.33 23.14
#